data_cee89299ce5c775584dae21e2bac9903
#
_entry.id   cee89299ce5c775584dae21e2bac9903
#
_cell.length_a   1.000
_cell.length_b   1.000
_cell.length_c   1.000
_cell.angle_alpha   90.00
_cell.angle_beta   90.00
_cell.angle_gamma   90.00
#
_symmetry.space_group_name_H-M   'P 1'
#
loop_
_entity.id
_entity.type
_entity.pdbx_description
1 polymer ?
#
loop_
_entity_poly.entity_id
_entity_poly.type
_entity_poly.pdbx_seq_one_letter_code
_entity_poly.pdbx_strand_id
1 'polypeptide(L)'
;LSRGLGDVYKRQPYTLSPYKEIEDYISKTIIDEAKIKELRHGYYACVSYVDAQIGKIINALIEKGELENTIIVLWGDHGFKLGDYGEWAKATNLEVDARVPLIFRMPAKENAGTKVATPVELTDIMPTLCDVANIKTPSNAEGESLLPLFFNPEADFRPFALTQYARKEMAYSIRTKEWRYTEYVNKKSYETIEQELYRIDDQTLMEDENVEGKYPNVVKEMSKILHDYIKTAPKWDGPQIPKK
;
A
#
# COMPACT_ATOMS: atom_id res chain seq x y z
N LEU A 1 -0.82 7.44 -26.00
CA LEU A 1 -0.16 6.59 -24.97
C LEU A 1 1.06 7.33 -24.49
N SER A 2 1.02 7.82 -23.24
CA SER A 2 2.10 8.60 -22.66
C SER A 2 3.38 7.76 -22.56
N ARG A 3 4.53 8.36 -22.83
CA ARG A 3 5.84 7.68 -22.79
C ARG A 3 6.16 7.10 -21.40
N GLY A 4 5.58 7.67 -20.32
CA GLY A 4 5.85 7.25 -18.95
C GLY A 4 5.34 5.85 -18.62
N LEU A 5 4.08 5.53 -18.92
CA LEU A 5 3.52 4.19 -18.65
C LEU A 5 4.20 3.09 -19.49
N GLY A 6 4.52 3.38 -20.76
CA GLY A 6 5.22 2.42 -21.63
C GLY A 6 6.60 2.02 -21.12
N ASP A 7 7.29 2.91 -20.43
CA ASP A 7 8.61 2.64 -19.88
C ASP A 7 8.54 1.92 -18.52
N VAL A 8 7.53 2.20 -17.69
CA VAL A 8 7.23 1.44 -16.47
C VAL A 8 6.94 -0.02 -16.83
N TYR A 9 6.12 -0.28 -17.84
CA TYR A 9 5.84 -1.64 -18.32
C TYR A 9 7.08 -2.37 -18.83
N LYS A 10 7.96 -1.69 -19.54
CA LYS A 10 9.21 -2.30 -20.07
C LYS A 10 10.23 -2.62 -18.98
N ARG A 11 10.14 -1.96 -17.82
CA ARG A 11 11.10 -2.09 -16.72
C ARG A 11 10.70 -3.10 -15.66
N GLN A 12 9.55 -3.71 -15.77
CA GLN A 12 9.13 -4.73 -14.83
C GLN A 12 9.71 -6.11 -15.20
N PRO A 13 10.85 -6.51 -14.66
CA PRO A 13 11.26 -7.90 -14.77
C PRO A 13 10.38 -8.68 -13.79
N TYR A 14 9.49 -9.47 -14.31
CA TYR A 14 8.76 -10.46 -13.56
C TYR A 14 9.73 -11.34 -12.84
N THR A 15 9.68 -11.38 -11.53
CA THR A 15 10.32 -12.48 -10.85
C THR A 15 9.93 -12.63 -9.41
N LEU A 16 9.86 -13.87 -9.03
CA LEU A 16 9.75 -14.41 -7.69
C LEU A 16 8.34 -14.48 -7.13
N SER A 17 7.36 -14.78 -7.98
CA SER A 17 6.19 -15.48 -7.49
C SER A 17 6.52 -16.96 -7.35
N PRO A 18 6.14 -17.63 -6.27
CA PRO A 18 6.14 -19.09 -6.21
C PRO A 18 5.18 -19.72 -7.25
N TYR A 19 4.45 -18.89 -7.97
CA TYR A 19 3.49 -19.22 -9.03
C TYR A 19 4.02 -18.91 -10.41
N LYS A 20 5.26 -19.29 -10.68
CA LYS A 20 5.93 -19.10 -11.99
C LYS A 20 5.09 -19.53 -13.19
N GLU A 21 4.27 -20.56 -13.02
CA GLU A 21 3.36 -21.07 -14.06
C GLU A 21 2.27 -20.05 -14.40
N ILE A 22 1.75 -19.33 -13.41
CA ILE A 22 0.75 -18.28 -13.62
C ILE A 22 1.40 -17.05 -14.26
N GLU A 23 2.59 -16.66 -13.80
CA GLU A 23 3.35 -15.56 -14.40
C GLU A 23 3.74 -15.88 -15.85
N ASP A 24 4.21 -17.07 -16.12
CA ASP A 24 4.54 -17.53 -17.48
C ASP A 24 3.30 -17.57 -18.38
N TYR A 25 2.15 -17.94 -17.84
CA TYR A 25 0.88 -17.92 -18.56
C TYR A 25 0.43 -16.50 -18.88
N ILE A 26 0.46 -15.59 -17.90
CA ILE A 26 0.00 -14.20 -18.03
C ILE A 26 0.97 -13.40 -18.92
N SER A 27 2.28 -13.57 -18.78
CA SER A 27 3.28 -12.81 -19.55
C SER A 27 3.42 -13.23 -21.00
N LYS A 28 3.05 -14.47 -21.35
CA LYS A 28 3.20 -15.02 -22.70
C LYS A 28 1.90 -15.11 -23.48
N THR A 29 0.77 -14.92 -22.82
CA THR A 29 -0.55 -15.09 -23.42
C THR A 29 -1.25 -13.74 -23.55
N ILE A 30 -1.69 -13.41 -24.76
CA ILE A 30 -2.70 -12.37 -24.92
C ILE A 30 -3.96 -12.89 -24.23
N ILE A 31 -4.27 -12.36 -23.06
CA ILE A 31 -5.44 -12.79 -22.29
C ILE A 31 -6.67 -12.24 -23.00
N ASP A 32 -7.52 -13.13 -23.51
CA ASP A 32 -8.77 -12.75 -24.12
C ASP A 32 -9.82 -12.26 -23.09
N GLU A 33 -10.86 -11.63 -23.56
CA GLU A 33 -11.89 -11.05 -22.70
C GLU A 33 -12.60 -12.11 -21.83
N ALA A 34 -12.77 -13.33 -22.32
CA ALA A 34 -13.40 -14.41 -21.59
C ALA A 34 -12.52 -14.79 -20.38
N LYS A 35 -11.20 -14.89 -20.58
CA LYS A 35 -10.26 -15.22 -19.51
C LYS A 35 -10.13 -14.08 -18.50
N ILE A 36 -10.18 -12.82 -18.93
CA ILE A 36 -10.24 -11.66 -18.03
C ILE A 36 -11.46 -11.78 -17.09
N LYS A 37 -12.63 -12.07 -17.64
CA LYS A 37 -13.86 -12.23 -16.85
C LYS A 37 -13.76 -13.40 -15.86
N GLU A 38 -13.20 -14.52 -16.28
CA GLU A 38 -12.96 -15.68 -15.41
C GLU A 38 -12.05 -15.34 -14.23
N LEU A 39 -10.91 -14.68 -14.49
CA LEU A 39 -9.96 -14.30 -13.46
C LEU A 39 -10.56 -13.29 -12.46
N ARG A 40 -11.27 -12.29 -12.95
CA ARG A 40 -11.99 -11.32 -12.10
C ARG A 40 -13.08 -12.00 -11.27
N HIS A 41 -13.83 -12.91 -11.86
CA HIS A 41 -14.85 -13.69 -11.15
C HIS A 41 -14.23 -14.53 -10.03
N GLY A 42 -13.09 -15.19 -10.30
CA GLY A 42 -12.35 -15.95 -9.28
C GLY A 42 -11.89 -15.05 -8.12
N TYR A 43 -11.38 -13.87 -8.41
CA TYR A 43 -10.99 -12.91 -7.38
C TYR A 43 -12.18 -12.47 -6.51
N TYR A 44 -13.30 -12.10 -7.13
CA TYR A 44 -14.52 -11.71 -6.39
C TYR A 44 -15.09 -12.86 -5.55
N ALA A 45 -15.01 -14.09 -6.04
CA ALA A 45 -15.39 -15.26 -5.27
C ALA A 45 -14.52 -15.43 -4.02
N CYS A 46 -13.21 -15.18 -4.13
CA CYS A 46 -12.29 -15.17 -2.98
C CYS A 46 -12.66 -14.08 -1.97
N VAL A 47 -12.97 -12.86 -2.42
CA VAL A 47 -13.42 -11.78 -1.54
C VAL A 47 -14.68 -12.17 -0.78
N SER A 48 -15.70 -12.71 -1.49
CA SER A 48 -16.96 -13.19 -0.86
C SER A 48 -16.70 -14.31 0.14
N TYR A 49 -15.78 -15.22 -0.17
CA TYR A 49 -15.41 -16.30 0.74
C TYR A 49 -14.76 -15.77 2.02
N VAL A 50 -13.80 -14.86 1.89
CA VAL A 50 -13.10 -14.24 3.05
C VAL A 50 -14.10 -13.47 3.90
N ASP A 51 -14.99 -12.68 3.31
CA ASP A 51 -16.05 -11.96 4.01
C ASP A 51 -16.92 -12.91 4.86
N ALA A 52 -17.33 -14.04 4.27
CA ALA A 52 -18.08 -15.05 5.01
C ALA A 52 -17.29 -15.67 6.18
N GLN A 53 -15.96 -15.83 6.07
CA GLN A 53 -15.14 -16.31 7.20
C GLN A 53 -15.01 -15.25 8.30
N ILE A 54 -14.84 -13.98 7.94
CA ILE A 54 -14.84 -12.84 8.88
C ILE A 54 -16.19 -12.81 9.63
N GLY A 55 -17.30 -12.99 8.91
CA GLY A 55 -18.64 -13.07 9.51
C GLY A 55 -18.74 -14.13 10.60
N LYS A 56 -18.14 -15.32 10.42
CA LYS A 56 -18.12 -16.36 11.46
C LYS A 56 -17.40 -15.92 12.74
N ILE A 57 -16.27 -15.20 12.60
CA ILE A 57 -15.52 -14.68 13.75
C ILE A 57 -16.36 -13.64 14.49
N ILE A 58 -16.97 -12.71 13.76
CA ILE A 58 -17.82 -11.68 14.34
C ILE A 58 -19.02 -12.31 15.08
N ASN A 59 -19.68 -13.29 14.46
CA ASN A 59 -20.81 -14.01 15.09
C ASN A 59 -20.39 -14.73 16.38
N ALA A 60 -19.21 -15.36 16.40
CA ALA A 60 -18.70 -15.99 17.61
C ALA A 60 -18.44 -14.99 18.74
N LEU A 61 -17.98 -13.76 18.42
CA LEU A 61 -17.84 -12.69 19.41
C LEU A 61 -19.19 -12.21 19.94
N ILE A 62 -20.20 -12.11 19.05
CA ILE A 62 -21.57 -11.74 19.44
C ILE A 62 -22.16 -12.80 20.39
N GLU A 63 -22.09 -14.08 20.00
CA GLU A 63 -22.61 -15.19 20.80
C GLU A 63 -21.98 -15.28 22.19
N LYS A 64 -20.71 -14.90 22.32
CA LYS A 64 -19.99 -14.85 23.60
C LYS A 64 -20.21 -13.56 24.39
N GLY A 65 -20.90 -12.57 23.83
CA GLY A 65 -21.07 -11.24 24.45
C GLY A 65 -19.78 -10.41 24.48
N GLU A 66 -18.75 -10.77 23.70
CA GLU A 66 -17.43 -10.12 23.74
C GLU A 66 -17.24 -9.05 22.64
N LEU A 67 -18.16 -8.92 21.69
CA LEU A 67 -18.00 -8.00 20.57
C LEU A 67 -17.78 -6.55 21.02
N GLU A 68 -18.50 -6.10 22.04
CA GLU A 68 -18.41 -4.72 22.55
C GLU A 68 -17.13 -4.47 23.37
N ASN A 69 -16.41 -5.51 23.74
CA ASN A 69 -15.14 -5.45 24.46
C ASN A 69 -13.94 -5.83 23.58
N THR A 70 -14.14 -5.95 22.27
CA THR A 70 -13.09 -6.39 21.35
C THR A 70 -12.75 -5.31 20.34
N ILE A 71 -11.46 -4.98 20.22
CA ILE A 71 -10.92 -4.19 19.12
C ILE A 71 -10.80 -5.10 17.92
N ILE A 72 -11.32 -4.67 16.77
CA ILE A 72 -11.20 -5.42 15.52
C ILE A 72 -10.47 -4.54 14.52
N VAL A 73 -9.40 -5.09 13.94
CA VAL A 73 -8.67 -4.45 12.85
C VAL A 73 -8.74 -5.34 11.62
N LEU A 74 -9.23 -4.80 10.52
CA LEU A 74 -9.22 -5.45 9.21
C LEU A 74 -8.34 -4.65 8.27
N TRP A 75 -7.38 -5.33 7.63
CA TRP A 75 -6.54 -4.72 6.60
C TRP A 75 -6.23 -5.71 5.48
N GLY A 76 -5.86 -5.19 4.31
CA GLY A 76 -5.17 -5.96 3.27
C GLY A 76 -3.66 -5.83 3.45
N ASP A 77 -2.90 -6.87 3.13
CA ASP A 77 -1.43 -6.83 3.14
C ASP A 77 -0.86 -6.08 1.93
N HIS A 78 -1.56 -6.16 0.79
CA HIS A 78 -1.30 -5.45 -0.46
C HIS A 78 -2.56 -5.46 -1.33
N GLY A 79 -2.59 -4.59 -2.32
CA GLY A 79 -3.60 -4.60 -3.37
C GLY A 79 -3.33 -5.65 -4.46
N PHE A 80 -4.11 -5.62 -5.54
CA PHE A 80 -4.00 -6.60 -6.61
C PHE A 80 -4.56 -6.08 -7.92
N LYS A 81 -3.77 -6.11 -8.99
CA LYS A 81 -4.19 -5.73 -10.33
C LYS A 81 -5.04 -6.84 -10.97
N LEU A 82 -6.15 -6.45 -11.57
CA LEU A 82 -7.08 -7.31 -12.27
C LEU A 82 -7.20 -6.94 -13.75
N GLY A 83 -6.08 -6.60 -14.36
CA GLY A 83 -5.97 -6.07 -15.71
C GLY A 83 -5.72 -4.57 -15.75
N ASP A 84 -5.58 -3.92 -14.57
CA ASP A 84 -5.21 -2.51 -14.46
C ASP A 84 -3.83 -2.30 -15.09
N TYR A 85 -3.67 -1.25 -15.88
CA TYR A 85 -2.45 -0.97 -16.66
C TYR A 85 -2.04 -2.11 -17.62
N GLY A 86 -2.94 -3.05 -17.93
CA GLY A 86 -2.64 -4.26 -18.70
C GLY A 86 -1.89 -5.32 -17.90
N GLU A 87 -1.77 -5.15 -16.58
CA GLU A 87 -1.06 -6.04 -15.68
C GLU A 87 -1.98 -6.86 -14.78
N TRP A 88 -1.43 -7.92 -14.22
CA TRP A 88 -2.09 -8.80 -13.27
C TRP A 88 -1.20 -9.01 -12.04
N ALA A 89 -1.82 -9.41 -10.93
CA ALA A 89 -1.15 -9.60 -9.66
C ALA A 89 -0.70 -8.26 -9.01
N LYS A 90 0.47 -8.23 -8.39
CA LYS A 90 0.96 -7.13 -7.57
C LYS A 90 2.44 -6.85 -7.87
N ALA A 91 3.04 -6.02 -7.08
CA ALA A 91 4.47 -5.77 -7.07
C ALA A 91 4.90 -4.47 -7.75
N THR A 92 4.15 -3.39 -7.45
CA THR A 92 4.51 -2.01 -7.76
C THR A 92 4.22 -1.11 -6.56
N ASN A 93 4.61 0.17 -6.66
CA ASN A 93 4.23 1.20 -5.69
C ASN A 93 2.95 1.96 -6.10
N LEU A 94 2.25 1.53 -7.15
CA LEU A 94 1.03 2.17 -7.61
C LEU A 94 -0.13 2.01 -6.61
N GLU A 95 -1.11 2.91 -6.66
CA GLU A 95 -2.28 2.90 -5.76
C GLU A 95 -2.96 1.52 -5.72
N VAL A 96 -3.13 0.89 -6.87
CA VAL A 96 -3.80 -0.41 -6.97
C VAL A 96 -3.09 -1.53 -6.19
N ASP A 97 -1.79 -1.41 -5.97
CA ASP A 97 -0.98 -2.38 -5.20
C ASP A 97 -0.72 -1.90 -3.76
N ALA A 98 -0.58 -0.60 -3.54
CA ALA A 98 -0.14 -0.03 -2.27
C ALA A 98 -1.31 0.42 -1.37
N ARG A 99 -2.44 0.86 -1.94
CA ARG A 99 -3.62 1.23 -1.17
C ARG A 99 -4.46 0.02 -0.86
N VAL A 100 -4.65 -0.23 0.43
CA VAL A 100 -5.41 -1.37 0.95
C VAL A 100 -6.53 -0.91 1.89
N PRO A 101 -7.59 -1.70 2.07
CA PRO A 101 -8.53 -1.45 3.16
C PRO A 101 -7.79 -1.46 4.50
N LEU A 102 -8.11 -0.50 5.35
CA LEU A 102 -7.73 -0.48 6.76
C LEU A 102 -8.92 0.01 7.56
N ILE A 103 -9.49 -0.84 8.39
CA ILE A 103 -10.70 -0.59 9.17
C ILE A 103 -10.42 -0.92 10.61
N PHE A 104 -10.72 0.03 11.51
CA PHE A 104 -10.73 -0.19 12.94
C PHE A 104 -12.16 -0.16 13.48
N ARG A 105 -12.52 -1.17 14.25
CA ARG A 105 -13.70 -1.16 15.10
C ARG A 105 -13.25 -1.06 16.55
N MET A 106 -13.65 0.02 17.19
CA MET A 106 -13.29 0.29 18.58
C MET A 106 -14.48 0.02 19.50
N PRO A 107 -14.27 -0.47 20.74
CA PRO A 107 -15.32 -0.64 21.73
C PRO A 107 -16.09 0.65 22.02
N ALA A 108 -15.40 1.77 22.12
CA ALA A 108 -15.98 3.07 22.47
C ALA A 108 -16.91 3.65 21.40
N LYS A 109 -16.86 3.16 20.15
CA LYS A 109 -17.69 3.60 18.99
C LYS A 109 -17.65 5.11 18.70
N GLU A 110 -16.71 5.84 19.27
CA GLU A 110 -16.51 7.25 18.94
C GLU A 110 -16.22 7.39 17.46
N ASN A 111 -16.89 8.33 16.80
CA ASN A 111 -16.76 8.58 15.36
C ASN A 111 -16.99 7.35 14.44
N ALA A 112 -17.77 6.36 14.90
CA ALA A 112 -18.09 5.19 14.08
C ALA A 112 -18.69 5.59 12.72
N GLY A 113 -18.26 4.91 11.63
CA GLY A 113 -18.67 5.21 10.27
C GLY A 113 -17.89 6.34 9.59
N THR A 114 -16.95 6.97 10.29
CA THR A 114 -16.11 8.03 9.72
C THR A 114 -15.03 7.44 8.80
N LYS A 115 -14.73 8.18 7.72
CA LYS A 115 -13.61 7.91 6.83
C LYS A 115 -12.52 8.94 7.05
N VAL A 116 -11.28 8.48 7.15
CA VAL A 116 -10.08 9.33 7.25
C VAL A 116 -9.40 9.37 5.88
N ALA A 117 -9.18 10.57 5.36
CA ALA A 117 -8.54 10.77 4.06
C ALA A 117 -7.00 10.87 4.15
N THR A 118 -6.47 11.08 5.35
CA THR A 118 -5.02 11.16 5.59
C THR A 118 -4.34 9.84 5.24
N PRO A 119 -3.30 9.83 4.39
CA PRO A 119 -2.52 8.62 4.12
C PRO A 119 -1.85 8.10 5.39
N VAL A 120 -2.00 6.80 5.62
CA VAL A 120 -1.44 6.08 6.77
C VAL A 120 -0.71 4.83 6.30
N GLU A 121 0.08 4.22 7.17
CA GLU A 121 0.87 3.03 6.85
C GLU A 121 0.42 1.83 7.69
N LEU A 122 0.64 0.62 7.19
CA LEU A 122 0.36 -0.60 7.97
C LEU A 122 1.28 -0.73 9.20
N THR A 123 2.44 -0.08 9.18
CA THR A 123 3.35 0.04 10.34
C THR A 123 2.71 0.79 11.51
N ASP A 124 1.71 1.64 11.24
CA ASP A 124 0.97 2.42 12.25
C ASP A 124 0.01 1.55 13.08
N ILE A 125 -0.32 0.34 12.62
CA ILE A 125 -1.28 -0.55 13.32
C ILE A 125 -0.76 -0.94 14.71
N MET A 126 0.51 -1.36 14.81
CA MET A 126 1.06 -1.84 16.09
C MET A 126 1.08 -0.74 17.15
N PRO A 127 1.65 0.47 16.93
CA PRO A 127 1.62 1.53 17.93
C PRO A 127 0.19 1.96 18.29
N THR A 128 -0.73 1.94 17.32
CA THR A 128 -2.15 2.21 17.59
C THR A 128 -2.76 1.21 18.55
N LEU A 129 -2.55 -0.09 18.33
CA LEU A 129 -3.05 -1.13 19.23
C LEU A 129 -2.43 -1.05 20.62
N CYS A 130 -1.13 -0.72 20.70
CA CYS A 130 -0.46 -0.50 21.97
C CYS A 130 -1.08 0.65 22.75
N ASP A 131 -1.32 1.79 22.11
CA ASP A 131 -1.94 2.96 22.75
C ASP A 131 -3.34 2.66 23.23
N VAL A 132 -4.17 2.05 22.38
CA VAL A 132 -5.55 1.70 22.74
C VAL A 132 -5.60 0.70 23.91
N ALA A 133 -4.65 -0.24 23.96
CA ALA A 133 -4.55 -1.21 25.05
C ALA A 133 -3.81 -0.68 26.29
N ASN A 134 -3.34 0.58 26.25
CA ASN A 134 -2.49 1.18 27.28
C ASN A 134 -1.23 0.35 27.57
N ILE A 135 -0.61 -0.15 26.51
CA ILE A 135 0.63 -0.95 26.55
C ILE A 135 1.76 -0.10 25.93
N LYS A 136 2.95 -0.17 26.52
CA LYS A 136 4.09 0.55 25.97
C LYS A 136 4.46 0.01 24.59
N THR A 137 4.49 0.92 23.60
CA THR A 137 4.95 0.57 22.25
C THR A 137 6.41 0.11 22.26
N PRO A 138 6.75 -1.00 21.58
CA PRO A 138 8.12 -1.46 21.43
C PRO A 138 9.00 -0.38 20.79
N SER A 139 10.25 -0.25 21.28
CA SER A 139 11.16 0.81 20.81
C SER A 139 11.63 0.65 19.34
N ASN A 140 11.42 -0.51 18.75
CA ASN A 140 11.71 -0.82 17.35
C ASN A 140 10.48 -0.72 16.45
N ALA A 141 9.32 -0.25 16.93
CA ALA A 141 8.18 0.07 16.09
C ALA A 141 8.45 1.40 15.38
N GLU A 142 8.27 1.41 14.06
CA GLU A 142 8.59 2.57 13.20
C GLU A 142 7.36 3.44 12.89
N GLY A 143 6.15 2.90 13.06
CA GLY A 143 4.90 3.59 12.79
C GLY A 143 4.51 4.57 13.89
N GLU A 144 3.47 5.34 13.62
CA GLU A 144 2.84 6.30 14.52
C GLU A 144 1.44 5.84 14.91
N SER A 145 1.00 6.14 16.13
CA SER A 145 -0.35 5.79 16.57
C SER A 145 -1.41 6.59 15.82
N LEU A 146 -2.39 5.90 15.24
CA LEU A 146 -3.56 6.50 14.58
C LEU A 146 -4.62 6.98 15.56
N LEU A 147 -4.43 6.81 16.85
CA LEU A 147 -5.41 7.14 17.88
C LEU A 147 -5.92 8.59 17.78
N PRO A 148 -5.11 9.62 17.49
CA PRO A 148 -5.61 10.97 17.29
C PRO A 148 -6.65 11.09 16.18
N LEU A 149 -6.49 10.32 15.09
CA LEU A 149 -7.41 10.31 13.95
C LEU A 149 -8.75 9.67 14.26
N PHE A 150 -8.84 8.83 15.29
CA PHE A 150 -10.11 8.23 15.73
C PHE A 150 -11.00 9.26 16.42
N PHE A 151 -10.41 10.22 17.13
CA PHE A 151 -11.14 11.29 17.81
C PHE A 151 -11.39 12.49 16.89
N ASN A 152 -10.43 12.80 16.02
CA ASN A 152 -10.54 13.89 15.06
C ASN A 152 -9.95 13.45 13.70
N PRO A 153 -10.78 13.13 12.70
CA PRO A 153 -10.33 12.71 11.37
C PRO A 153 -9.42 13.71 10.64
N GLU A 154 -9.47 14.98 11.04
CA GLU A 154 -8.63 16.07 10.53
C GLU A 154 -7.50 16.45 11.51
N ALA A 155 -7.18 15.59 12.47
CA ALA A 155 -6.06 15.82 13.37
C ALA A 155 -4.76 15.99 12.59
N ASP A 156 -3.85 16.79 13.14
CA ASP A 156 -2.49 16.90 12.59
C ASP A 156 -1.78 15.54 12.71
N PHE A 157 -1.41 15.00 11.57
CA PHE A 157 -0.77 13.70 11.44
C PHE A 157 0.24 13.75 10.28
N ARG A 158 1.13 12.78 10.21
CA ARG A 158 2.07 12.67 9.09
C ARG A 158 1.33 12.83 7.75
N PRO A 159 1.70 13.82 6.91
CA PRO A 159 0.91 14.16 5.72
C PRO A 159 1.15 13.21 4.53
N PHE A 160 1.91 12.14 4.72
CA PHE A 160 2.26 11.18 3.68
C PHE A 160 2.34 9.75 4.23
N ALA A 161 2.24 8.79 3.33
CA ALA A 161 2.64 7.40 3.55
C ALA A 161 3.78 7.02 2.60
N LEU A 162 4.72 6.22 3.08
CA LEU A 162 5.85 5.72 2.31
C LEU A 162 5.61 4.26 1.92
N THR A 163 5.93 3.93 0.67
CA THR A 163 6.07 2.56 0.21
C THR A 163 7.43 2.36 -0.46
N GLN A 164 7.94 1.15 -0.36
CA GLN A 164 9.24 0.79 -0.91
C GLN A 164 9.13 -0.53 -1.64
N TYR A 165 9.67 -0.57 -2.87
CA TYR A 165 9.71 -1.80 -3.63
C TYR A 165 11.06 -2.00 -4.30
N ALA A 166 11.72 -3.12 -3.98
CA ALA A 166 13.05 -3.42 -4.47
C ALA A 166 13.02 -4.42 -5.62
N ARG A 167 13.52 -4.00 -6.79
CA ARG A 167 13.81 -4.87 -7.93
C ARG A 167 15.27 -4.72 -8.37
N LYS A 168 15.52 -4.43 -9.63
CA LYS A 168 16.85 -4.07 -10.12
C LYS A 168 17.32 -2.78 -9.47
N GLU A 169 16.47 -1.76 -9.48
CA GLU A 169 16.59 -0.52 -8.72
C GLU A 169 15.80 -0.62 -7.40
N MET A 170 15.96 0.35 -6.52
CA MET A 170 15.09 0.57 -5.38
C MET A 170 14.09 1.66 -5.76
N ALA A 171 12.81 1.38 -5.66
CA ALA A 171 11.76 2.37 -5.81
C ALA A 171 11.23 2.79 -4.43
N TYR A 172 11.34 4.09 -4.14
CA TYR A 172 10.71 4.72 -2.98
C TYR A 172 9.56 5.58 -3.44
N SER A 173 8.41 5.45 -2.83
CA SER A 173 7.22 6.18 -3.20
C SER A 173 6.57 6.85 -2.01
N ILE A 174 6.28 8.14 -2.12
CA ILE A 174 5.51 8.93 -1.17
C ILE A 174 4.11 9.17 -1.72
N ARG A 175 3.10 8.93 -0.88
CA ARG A 175 1.69 9.18 -1.13
C ARG A 175 1.19 10.28 -0.18
N THR A 176 0.82 11.43 -0.71
CA THR A 176 0.08 12.49 0.01
C THR A 176 -1.41 12.44 -0.36
N LYS A 177 -2.25 13.34 0.16
CA LYS A 177 -3.66 13.41 -0.25
C LYS A 177 -3.87 13.61 -1.75
N GLU A 178 -2.95 14.34 -2.42
CA GLU A 178 -3.12 14.75 -3.83
C GLU A 178 -2.13 14.10 -4.78
N TRP A 179 -1.00 13.62 -4.28
CA TRP A 179 0.12 13.22 -5.12
C TRP A 179 0.68 11.87 -4.72
N ARG A 180 1.12 11.11 -5.72
CA ARG A 180 2.11 10.05 -5.56
C ARG A 180 3.38 10.46 -6.30
N TYR A 181 4.48 10.43 -5.58
CA TYR A 181 5.80 10.67 -6.11
C TYR A 181 6.67 9.44 -5.89
N THR A 182 7.35 8.98 -6.94
CA THR A 182 8.23 7.81 -6.88
C THR A 182 9.60 8.13 -7.43
N GLU A 183 10.65 7.79 -6.67
CA GLU A 183 12.04 7.80 -7.15
C GLU A 183 12.54 6.38 -7.32
N TYR A 184 13.19 6.13 -8.46
CA TYR A 184 13.97 4.92 -8.70
C TYR A 184 15.43 5.24 -8.48
N VAL A 185 16.07 4.57 -7.54
CA VAL A 185 17.45 4.84 -7.15
C VAL A 185 18.34 3.62 -7.39
N ASN A 186 19.58 3.87 -7.75
CA ASN A 186 20.61 2.83 -7.82
C ASN A 186 20.90 2.31 -6.40
N LYS A 187 20.81 1.02 -6.19
CA LYS A 187 21.02 0.38 -4.87
C LYS A 187 22.44 0.54 -4.32
N LYS A 188 23.42 0.85 -5.17
CA LYS A 188 24.82 0.97 -4.76
C LYS A 188 25.25 2.43 -4.59
N SER A 189 24.93 3.29 -5.58
CA SER A 189 25.31 4.70 -5.53
C SER A 189 24.27 5.59 -4.82
N TYR A 190 23.04 5.11 -4.64
CA TYR A 190 21.89 5.87 -4.13
C TYR A 190 21.53 7.09 -5.01
N GLU A 191 22.03 7.12 -6.24
CA GLU A 191 21.68 8.16 -7.21
C GLU A 191 20.29 7.89 -7.80
N THR A 192 19.51 8.96 -7.93
CA THR A 192 18.21 8.92 -8.58
C THR A 192 18.40 8.67 -10.08
N ILE A 193 17.76 7.63 -10.59
CA ILE A 193 17.79 7.22 -12.00
C ILE A 193 16.61 7.81 -12.76
N GLU A 194 15.44 7.81 -12.11
CA GLU A 194 14.17 8.21 -12.69
C GLU A 194 13.21 8.67 -11.61
N GLN A 195 12.29 9.54 -11.99
CA GLN A 195 11.26 10.09 -11.12
C GLN A 195 9.92 10.00 -11.82
N GLU A 196 8.87 9.84 -11.02
CA GLU A 196 7.49 9.85 -11.50
C GLU A 196 6.64 10.67 -10.51
N LEU A 197 5.72 11.47 -11.05
CA LEU A 197 4.72 12.19 -10.26
C LEU A 197 3.35 11.94 -10.86
N TYR A 198 2.44 11.49 -10.03
CA TYR A 198 1.04 11.26 -10.40
C TYR A 198 0.13 12.11 -9.52
N ARG A 199 -0.86 12.72 -10.15
CA ARG A 199 -1.96 13.34 -9.41
C ARG A 199 -2.98 12.25 -9.10
N ILE A 200 -3.36 12.18 -7.84
CA ILE A 200 -4.33 11.18 -7.39
C ILE A 200 -5.73 11.77 -7.49
N ASP A 201 -6.57 11.07 -8.23
CA ASP A 201 -8.00 11.32 -8.29
C ASP A 201 -8.71 10.28 -7.42
N ASP A 202 -9.41 10.73 -6.39
CA ASP A 202 -10.15 9.86 -5.47
C ASP A 202 -11.28 9.06 -6.14
N GLN A 203 -11.69 9.43 -7.35
CA GLN A 203 -12.74 8.72 -8.09
C GLN A 203 -12.20 7.56 -8.89
N THR A 204 -11.06 7.71 -9.55
CA THR A 204 -10.50 6.68 -10.44
C THR A 204 -9.37 5.90 -9.78
N LEU A 205 -8.61 6.53 -8.89
CA LEU A 205 -7.39 5.97 -8.27
C LEU A 205 -6.35 5.50 -9.30
N MET A 206 -6.47 5.97 -10.56
CA MET A 206 -5.59 5.58 -11.64
C MET A 206 -4.45 6.59 -11.78
N GLU A 207 -3.26 6.09 -11.97
CA GLU A 207 -2.02 6.85 -12.17
C GLU A 207 -1.66 6.80 -13.66
N ASP A 208 -2.50 7.45 -14.48
CA ASP A 208 -2.47 7.30 -15.93
C ASP A 208 -1.43 8.19 -16.62
N GLU A 209 -1.08 9.32 -16.02
CA GLU A 209 -0.18 10.29 -16.63
C GLU A 209 0.92 10.71 -15.65
N ASN A 210 2.17 10.45 -16.01
CA ASN A 210 3.32 11.03 -15.30
C ASN A 210 3.40 12.53 -15.62
N VAL A 211 3.19 13.36 -14.60
CA VAL A 211 3.14 14.83 -14.71
C VAL A 211 4.36 15.53 -14.10
N GLU A 212 5.45 14.83 -13.86
CA GLU A 212 6.67 15.36 -13.24
C GLU A 212 7.17 16.64 -13.94
N GLY A 213 7.18 16.64 -15.27
CA GLY A 213 7.59 17.79 -16.09
C GLY A 213 6.63 18.97 -16.01
N LYS A 214 5.37 18.77 -15.60
CA LYS A 214 4.38 19.83 -15.45
C LYS A 214 4.42 20.51 -14.09
N TYR A 215 4.90 19.80 -13.05
CA TYR A 215 4.89 20.27 -11.66
C TYR A 215 6.27 20.18 -10.98
N PRO A 216 7.31 20.84 -11.51
CA PRO A 216 8.69 20.70 -10.99
C PRO A 216 8.84 21.16 -9.53
N ASN A 217 8.02 22.09 -9.06
CA ASN A 217 8.04 22.52 -7.66
C ASN A 217 7.51 21.42 -6.72
N VAL A 218 6.46 20.71 -7.13
CA VAL A 218 5.91 19.57 -6.37
C VAL A 218 6.94 18.44 -6.33
N VAL A 219 7.55 18.11 -7.46
CA VAL A 219 8.65 17.12 -7.54
C VAL A 219 9.76 17.45 -6.54
N LYS A 220 10.22 18.71 -6.52
CA LYS A 220 11.28 19.16 -5.61
C LYS A 220 10.88 19.04 -4.14
N GLU A 221 9.64 19.39 -3.81
CA GLU A 221 9.11 19.28 -2.45
C GLU A 221 9.01 17.82 -2.00
N MET A 222 8.40 16.97 -2.83
CA MET A 222 8.22 15.55 -2.54
C MET A 222 9.57 14.81 -2.44
N SER A 223 10.50 15.10 -3.33
CA SER A 223 11.86 14.57 -3.28
C SER A 223 12.56 14.96 -1.97
N LYS A 224 12.41 16.22 -1.55
CA LYS A 224 12.98 16.67 -0.28
C LYS A 224 12.41 15.89 0.91
N ILE A 225 11.07 15.74 0.98
CA ILE A 225 10.40 14.98 2.04
C ILE A 225 10.94 13.54 2.07
N LEU A 226 11.01 12.89 0.91
CA LEU A 226 11.50 11.51 0.77
C LEU A 226 12.95 11.38 1.26
N HIS A 227 13.84 12.26 0.81
CA HIS A 227 15.25 12.20 1.18
C HIS A 227 15.48 12.53 2.67
N ASP A 228 14.71 13.44 3.23
CA ASP A 228 14.79 13.76 4.66
C ASP A 228 14.30 12.55 5.50
N TYR A 229 13.23 11.88 5.08
CA TYR A 229 12.76 10.67 5.73
C TYR A 229 13.77 9.52 5.64
N ILE A 230 14.31 9.22 4.45
CA ILE A 230 15.28 8.13 4.25
C ILE A 230 16.56 8.34 5.09
N LYS A 231 16.98 9.60 5.30
CA LYS A 231 18.16 9.89 6.15
C LYS A 231 17.93 9.56 7.62
N THR A 232 16.70 9.69 8.08
CA THR A 232 16.31 9.47 9.48
C THR A 232 15.79 8.07 9.74
N ALA A 233 15.35 7.36 8.69
CA ALA A 233 14.87 5.99 8.78
C ALA A 233 15.97 5.06 9.31
N PRO A 234 15.63 4.10 10.20
CA PRO A 234 16.57 3.09 10.64
C PRO A 234 17.20 2.40 9.43
N LYS A 235 18.51 2.32 9.37
CA LYS A 235 19.18 1.53 8.34
C LYS A 235 18.80 0.06 8.59
N TRP A 236 18.10 -0.54 7.65
CA TRP A 236 17.75 -1.93 7.75
C TRP A 236 19.01 -2.81 7.63
N ASP A 237 19.48 -3.30 8.75
CA ASP A 237 20.53 -4.31 8.85
C ASP A 237 19.93 -5.72 8.71
N GLY A 238 19.02 -5.92 7.75
CA GLY A 238 18.27 -7.16 7.58
C GLY A 238 19.04 -8.43 7.90
N PRO A 239 18.38 -9.55 8.23
CA PRO A 239 19.06 -10.78 8.58
C PRO A 239 20.02 -11.15 7.44
N GLN A 240 21.30 -11.22 7.75
CA GLN A 240 22.30 -11.71 6.81
C GLN A 240 21.93 -13.16 6.51
N ILE A 241 21.28 -13.39 5.35
CA ILE A 241 21.02 -14.75 4.90
C ILE A 241 22.39 -15.41 4.73
N PRO A 242 22.70 -16.47 5.47
CA PRO A 242 23.97 -17.17 5.29
C PRO A 242 24.09 -17.59 3.82
N LYS A 243 25.13 -17.14 3.14
CA LYS A 243 25.45 -17.65 1.81
C LYS A 243 25.67 -19.16 1.95
N LYS A 244 24.77 -19.96 1.38
CA LYS A 244 24.97 -21.39 1.21
C LYS A 244 26.04 -21.62 0.16
#